data_804ae1d5f1f493ff0463b3a640467135
#
_entry.id   804ae1d5f1f493ff0463b3a640467135
#
_cell.length_a   1.000
_cell.length_b   1.000
_cell.length_c   1.000
_cell.angle_alpha   90.00
_cell.angle_beta   90.00
_cell.angle_gamma   90.00
#
_symmetry.space_group_name_H-M   'P 1'
#
loop_
_entity.id
_entity.type
_entity.pdbx_description
1 polymer ?
#
loop_
_entity_poly.entity_id
_entity_poly.type
_entity_poly.pdbx_seq_one_letter_code
_entity_poly.pdbx_strand_id
1 'polypeptide(L)'
;MRVGLFTREYSPLVYGGAGVHVDYLSRELARTIQVEVHCWGPQQSDQGNLHVRGAEPWAEITNGTEGKFKGALEALSLNLTQVKALEGIDVVHTHTWYVSMAGFLAKKLYAVPFVLTTHSLEPLRAWRPSNWDRVMR
;
A
#
# COMPACT_ATOMS: atom_id res chain seq x y z
N MET A 1 -0.65 -6.00 -20.33
CA MET A 1 -1.01 -5.06 -19.24
C MET A 1 -0.30 -5.49 -17.98
N ARG A 2 0.30 -4.55 -17.28
CA ARG A 2 1.00 -4.75 -16.02
C ARG A 2 0.39 -3.84 -14.94
N VAL A 3 -0.11 -4.43 -13.87
CA VAL A 3 -0.79 -3.74 -12.78
C VAL A 3 0.12 -3.68 -11.56
N GLY A 4 0.29 -2.49 -10.98
CA GLY A 4 0.92 -2.30 -9.67
C GLY A 4 -0.14 -2.29 -8.58
N LEU A 5 -0.17 -3.32 -7.73
CA LEU A 5 -1.04 -3.38 -6.55
C LEU A 5 -0.26 -2.90 -5.33
N PHE A 6 -0.70 -1.81 -4.71
CA PHE A 6 -0.06 -1.25 -3.53
C PHE A 6 -0.89 -1.55 -2.29
N THR A 7 -0.26 -2.17 -1.31
CA THR A 7 -0.91 -2.56 -0.06
C THR A 7 0.04 -2.43 1.13
N ARG A 8 -0.51 -2.31 2.32
CA ARG A 8 0.28 -2.44 3.54
C ARG A 8 0.59 -3.89 3.86
N GLU A 9 -0.43 -4.75 3.78
CA GLU A 9 -0.37 -6.15 4.16
C GLU A 9 -0.34 -7.05 2.94
N TYR A 10 0.55 -8.05 2.96
CA TYR A 10 0.58 -9.10 1.95
C TYR A 10 1.16 -10.39 2.54
N SER A 11 0.77 -11.53 1.98
CA SER A 11 1.22 -12.86 2.45
C SER A 11 2.75 -12.95 2.51
N PRO A 12 3.35 -13.54 3.56
CA PRO A 12 2.69 -14.17 4.72
C PRO A 12 2.30 -13.20 5.85
N LEU A 13 2.59 -11.89 5.73
CA LEU A 13 2.37 -10.89 6.77
C LEU A 13 0.99 -10.23 6.63
N VAL A 14 -0.06 -11.03 6.79
CA VAL A 14 -1.46 -10.58 6.73
C VAL A 14 -2.08 -10.63 8.12
N TYR A 15 -2.74 -9.55 8.54
CA TYR A 15 -3.44 -9.47 9.82
C TYR A 15 -4.89 -8.94 9.69
N GLY A 16 -5.31 -8.52 8.49
CA GLY A 16 -6.64 -7.97 8.25
C GLY A 16 -7.26 -8.35 6.91
N GLY A 17 -8.54 -8.02 6.75
CA GLY A 17 -9.30 -8.36 5.55
C GLY A 17 -8.77 -7.71 4.27
N ALA A 18 -8.13 -6.53 4.38
CA ALA A 18 -7.53 -5.86 3.22
C ALA A 18 -6.37 -6.67 2.64
N GLY A 19 -5.50 -7.22 3.48
CA GLY A 19 -4.40 -8.08 3.05
C GLY A 19 -4.88 -9.38 2.42
N VAL A 20 -5.88 -10.03 3.02
CA VAL A 20 -6.53 -11.22 2.44
C VAL A 20 -7.10 -10.91 1.06
N HIS A 21 -7.83 -9.78 0.93
CA HIS A 21 -8.40 -9.37 -0.35
C HIS A 21 -7.32 -9.19 -1.43
N VAL A 22 -6.24 -8.48 -1.12
CA VAL A 22 -5.17 -8.23 -2.09
C VAL A 22 -4.42 -9.50 -2.47
N ASP A 23 -4.22 -10.42 -1.52
CA ASP A 23 -3.58 -11.72 -1.78
C ASP A 23 -4.38 -12.53 -2.80
N TYR A 24 -5.70 -12.68 -2.61
CA TYR A 24 -6.55 -13.37 -3.59
C TYR A 24 -6.66 -12.62 -4.91
N LEU A 25 -6.87 -11.29 -4.88
CA LEU A 25 -6.98 -10.48 -6.08
C LEU A 25 -5.73 -10.57 -6.95
N SER A 26 -4.54 -10.47 -6.36
CA SER A 26 -3.28 -10.51 -7.10
C SER A 26 -3.07 -11.86 -7.79
N ARG A 27 -3.39 -12.96 -7.11
CA ARG A 27 -3.31 -14.32 -7.68
C ARG A 27 -4.28 -14.52 -8.84
N GLU A 28 -5.52 -14.06 -8.70
CA GLU A 28 -6.50 -14.18 -9.78
C GLU A 28 -6.15 -13.31 -10.98
N LEU A 29 -5.71 -12.07 -10.77
CA LEU A 29 -5.24 -11.21 -11.86
C LEU A 29 -4.01 -11.78 -12.56
N ALA A 30 -3.07 -12.37 -11.82
CA ALA A 30 -1.85 -12.96 -12.37
C ALA A 30 -2.09 -14.16 -13.31
N ARG A 31 -3.30 -14.72 -13.32
CA ARG A 31 -3.69 -15.76 -14.30
C ARG A 31 -3.77 -15.22 -15.72
N THR A 32 -3.97 -13.92 -15.90
CA THR A 32 -4.24 -13.32 -17.22
C THR A 32 -3.35 -12.12 -17.54
N ILE A 33 -2.79 -11.43 -16.55
CA ILE A 33 -1.98 -10.22 -16.71
C ILE A 33 -0.77 -10.26 -15.78
N GLN A 34 0.20 -9.38 -16.03
CA GLN A 34 1.31 -9.19 -15.09
C GLN A 34 0.87 -8.36 -13.88
N VAL A 35 1.21 -8.82 -12.70
CA VAL A 35 0.88 -8.17 -11.43
C VAL A 35 2.16 -7.98 -10.61
N GLU A 36 2.39 -6.75 -10.19
CA GLU A 36 3.45 -6.42 -9.26
C GLU A 36 2.84 -5.90 -7.96
N VAL A 37 3.02 -6.65 -6.88
CA VAL A 37 2.53 -6.27 -5.55
C VAL A 37 3.62 -5.53 -4.81
N HIS A 38 3.37 -4.29 -4.46
CA HIS A 38 4.20 -3.49 -3.57
C HIS A 38 3.61 -3.49 -2.17
N CYS A 39 4.29 -4.10 -1.21
CA CYS A 39 3.82 -4.24 0.17
C CYS A 39 4.84 -3.78 1.19
N TRP A 40 4.43 -3.71 2.45
CA TRP A 40 5.32 -3.43 3.56
C TRP A 40 5.93 -4.73 4.08
N GLY A 41 7.21 -4.68 4.44
CA GLY A 41 7.96 -5.81 4.96
C GLY A 41 8.97 -6.37 3.97
N PRO A 42 9.68 -7.43 4.33
CA PRO A 42 10.83 -7.94 3.58
C PRO A 42 10.46 -8.89 2.43
N GLN A 43 9.17 -9.09 2.15
CA GLN A 43 8.72 -10.09 1.17
C GLN A 43 9.24 -9.79 -0.23
N GLN A 44 9.86 -10.79 -0.85
CA GLN A 44 10.29 -10.74 -2.25
C GLN A 44 9.97 -12.08 -2.91
N SER A 45 9.25 -12.08 -4.02
CA SER A 45 9.03 -13.29 -4.82
C SER A 45 8.71 -12.98 -6.27
N ASP A 46 9.04 -13.94 -7.13
CA ASP A 46 8.74 -13.92 -8.57
C ASP A 46 8.16 -15.28 -8.95
N GLN A 47 6.87 -15.31 -9.30
CA GLN A 47 6.13 -16.52 -9.65
C GLN A 47 5.27 -16.27 -10.90
N GLY A 48 5.81 -16.64 -12.07
CA GLY A 48 5.10 -16.42 -13.34
C GLY A 48 4.80 -14.94 -13.56
N ASN A 49 3.52 -14.58 -13.60
CA ASN A 49 3.07 -13.19 -13.78
C ASN A 49 2.93 -12.42 -12.45
N LEU A 50 3.17 -13.05 -11.30
CA LEU A 50 3.04 -12.43 -9.99
C LEU A 50 4.42 -12.11 -9.42
N HIS A 51 4.67 -10.84 -9.20
CA HIS A 51 5.90 -10.32 -8.60
C HIS A 51 5.58 -9.61 -7.30
N VAL A 52 6.29 -9.93 -6.23
CA VAL A 52 6.11 -9.27 -4.92
C VAL A 52 7.35 -8.48 -4.57
N ARG A 53 7.15 -7.23 -4.18
CA ARG A 53 8.20 -6.26 -3.82
C ARG A 53 7.87 -5.65 -2.47
N GLY A 54 8.39 -6.23 -1.43
CA GLY A 54 8.30 -5.70 -0.09
C GLY A 54 9.32 -4.58 0.14
N ALA A 55 8.96 -3.63 0.99
CA ALA A 55 9.82 -2.54 1.42
C ALA A 55 9.65 -2.26 2.90
N GLU A 56 10.73 -1.80 3.53
CA GLU A 56 10.74 -1.37 4.92
C GLU A 56 10.88 0.15 5.01
N PRO A 57 10.43 0.78 6.12
CA PRO A 57 10.63 2.21 6.34
C PRO A 57 12.11 2.58 6.31
N TRP A 58 12.42 3.79 5.92
CA TRP A 58 13.80 4.28 5.94
C TRP A 58 14.35 4.28 7.36
N ALA A 59 15.57 3.77 7.50
CA ALA A 59 16.23 3.64 8.82
C ALA A 59 16.37 5.00 9.53
N GLU A 60 16.60 6.07 8.78
CA GLU A 60 16.70 7.43 9.29
C GLU A 60 15.38 7.90 9.94
N ILE A 61 14.23 7.48 9.37
CA ILE A 61 12.92 7.77 9.94
C ILE A 61 12.66 6.87 11.14
N THR A 62 12.91 5.57 11.00
CA THR A 62 12.63 4.58 12.06
C THR A 62 13.45 4.86 13.32
N ASN A 63 14.73 5.20 13.16
CA ASN A 63 15.67 5.41 14.27
C ASN A 63 15.74 6.87 14.76
N GLY A 64 15.41 7.82 13.89
CA GLY A 64 15.53 9.26 14.16
C GLY A 64 14.24 9.93 14.63
N THR A 65 13.10 9.22 14.61
CA THR A 65 11.81 9.80 14.95
C THR A 65 11.14 9.06 16.10
N GLU A 66 10.73 9.82 17.11
CA GLU A 66 9.95 9.29 18.24
C GLU A 66 8.56 9.95 18.32
N GLY A 67 7.68 9.33 19.11
CA GLY A 67 6.37 9.86 19.43
C GLY A 67 5.31 9.65 18.35
N LYS A 68 4.27 10.48 18.40
CA LYS A 68 3.01 10.27 17.66
C LYS A 68 3.12 10.34 16.13
N PHE A 69 4.15 10.96 15.61
CA PHE A 69 4.32 11.12 14.14
C PHE A 69 5.15 10.02 13.50
N LYS A 70 5.81 9.16 14.29
CA LYS A 70 6.67 8.09 13.77
C LYS A 70 5.98 7.24 12.72
N GLY A 71 4.82 6.66 13.05
CA GLY A 71 4.08 5.80 12.11
C GLY A 71 3.64 6.50 10.82
N ALA A 72 3.30 7.79 10.89
CA ALA A 72 2.98 8.56 9.70
C ALA A 72 4.20 8.78 8.80
N LEU A 73 5.35 9.11 9.38
CA LEU A 73 6.59 9.33 8.63
C LEU A 73 7.13 8.01 8.05
N GLU A 74 7.03 6.90 8.78
CA GLU A 74 7.34 5.56 8.25
C GLU A 74 6.45 5.23 7.04
N ALA A 75 5.13 5.48 7.12
CA ALA A 75 4.23 5.28 6.00
C ALA A 75 4.61 6.14 4.79
N LEU A 76 4.98 7.40 4.99
CA LEU A 76 5.43 8.29 3.91
C LEU A 76 6.72 7.80 3.25
N SER A 77 7.71 7.35 4.02
CA SER A 77 8.97 6.81 3.49
C SER A 77 8.73 5.56 2.63
N LEU A 78 7.81 4.68 3.06
CA LEU A 78 7.39 3.51 2.30
C LEU A 78 6.70 3.89 0.99
N ASN A 79 5.79 4.89 1.01
CA ASN A 79 5.15 5.37 -0.21
C ASN A 79 6.16 5.91 -1.23
N LEU A 80 7.17 6.65 -0.77
CA LEU A 80 8.25 7.13 -1.63
C LEU A 80 9.10 5.97 -2.19
N THR A 81 9.38 4.96 -1.37
CA THR A 81 10.09 3.76 -1.82
C THR A 81 9.30 2.99 -2.88
N GLN A 82 8.00 2.83 -2.68
CA GLN A 82 7.13 2.10 -3.60
C GLN A 82 7.02 2.80 -4.97
N VAL A 83 7.05 4.12 -5.00
CA VAL A 83 6.86 4.88 -6.24
C VAL A 83 8.13 5.09 -7.06
N LYS A 84 9.33 4.90 -6.47
CA LYS A 84 10.60 5.20 -7.15
C LYS A 84 10.90 4.33 -8.38
N ALA A 85 10.27 3.17 -8.52
CA ALA A 85 10.57 2.21 -9.59
C ALA A 85 9.27 1.59 -10.15
N LEU A 86 8.51 2.38 -10.90
CA LEU A 86 7.25 1.96 -11.53
C LEU A 86 7.35 1.88 -13.06
N GLU A 87 8.53 1.60 -13.57
CA GLU A 87 8.73 1.51 -15.00
C GLU A 87 7.92 0.36 -15.60
N GLY A 88 7.15 0.67 -16.65
CA GLY A 88 6.34 -0.32 -17.36
C GLY A 88 5.03 -0.73 -16.64
N ILE A 89 4.63 -0.05 -15.57
CA ILE A 89 3.30 -0.22 -14.96
C ILE A 89 2.27 0.55 -15.77
N ASP A 90 1.18 -0.12 -16.19
CA ASP A 90 0.09 0.48 -16.96
C ASP A 90 -0.98 1.11 -16.07
N VAL A 91 -1.18 0.59 -14.86
CA VAL A 91 -2.14 1.11 -13.88
C VAL A 91 -1.67 0.80 -12.46
N VAL A 92 -1.87 1.75 -11.55
CA VAL A 92 -1.63 1.56 -10.11
C VAL A 92 -2.96 1.47 -9.38
N HIS A 93 -3.11 0.43 -8.55
CA HIS A 93 -4.27 0.23 -7.68
C HIS A 93 -3.82 0.13 -6.23
N THR A 94 -4.22 1.10 -5.41
CA THR A 94 -3.86 1.14 -3.99
C THR A 94 -5.00 0.63 -3.12
N HIS A 95 -4.63 -0.08 -2.06
CA HIS A 95 -5.54 -0.64 -1.08
C HIS A 95 -5.25 -0.05 0.30
N THR A 96 -6.23 0.61 0.89
CA THR A 96 -6.16 1.40 2.12
C THR A 96 -5.44 2.74 1.98
N TRP A 97 -5.65 3.63 2.96
CA TRP A 97 -5.06 4.97 2.97
C TRP A 97 -3.54 4.96 3.15
N TYR A 98 -2.97 3.92 3.76
CA TYR A 98 -1.53 3.82 4.04
C TYR A 98 -0.63 3.94 2.80
N VAL A 99 -1.14 3.54 1.65
CA VAL A 99 -0.40 3.51 0.38
C VAL A 99 -1.01 4.43 -0.69
N SER A 100 -2.04 5.19 -0.33
CA SER A 100 -2.74 6.07 -1.29
C SER A 100 -1.86 7.19 -1.83
N MET A 101 -0.90 7.68 -1.04
CA MET A 101 0.04 8.70 -1.48
C MET A 101 0.95 8.17 -2.59
N ALA A 102 1.40 6.92 -2.52
CA ALA A 102 2.19 6.30 -3.60
C ALA A 102 1.38 6.26 -4.91
N GLY A 103 0.10 5.90 -4.86
CA GLY A 103 -0.78 5.93 -6.04
C GLY A 103 -0.96 7.35 -6.61
N PHE A 104 -1.14 8.34 -5.75
CA PHE A 104 -1.22 9.74 -6.18
C PHE A 104 0.09 10.21 -6.85
N LEU A 105 1.23 9.90 -6.26
CA LEU A 105 2.54 10.23 -6.81
C LEU A 105 2.81 9.50 -8.12
N ALA A 106 2.45 8.22 -8.21
CA ALA A 106 2.55 7.44 -9.45
C ALA A 106 1.79 8.12 -10.60
N LYS A 107 0.54 8.54 -10.34
CA LYS A 107 -0.26 9.31 -11.30
C LYS A 107 0.42 10.62 -11.73
N LYS A 108 1.05 11.33 -10.80
CA LYS A 108 1.66 12.64 -11.09
C LYS A 108 3.01 12.55 -11.78
N LEU A 109 3.85 11.59 -11.38
CA LEU A 109 5.22 11.46 -11.87
C LEU A 109 5.31 10.63 -13.16
N TYR A 110 4.49 9.59 -13.26
CA TYR A 110 4.56 8.63 -14.38
C TYR A 110 3.35 8.70 -15.31
N ALA A 111 2.37 9.57 -15.02
CA ALA A 111 1.12 9.72 -15.78
C ALA A 111 0.30 8.42 -15.92
N VAL A 112 0.48 7.46 -14.98
CA VAL A 112 -0.30 6.22 -14.97
C VAL A 112 -1.68 6.41 -14.33
N PRO A 113 -2.72 5.72 -14.80
CA PRO A 113 -4.02 5.68 -14.15
C PRO A 113 -3.91 5.19 -12.70
N PHE A 114 -4.70 5.79 -11.82
CA PHE A 114 -4.70 5.50 -10.39
C PHE A 114 -6.09 5.08 -9.92
N VAL A 115 -6.20 3.90 -9.33
CA VAL A 115 -7.39 3.35 -8.70
C VAL A 115 -7.18 3.25 -7.20
N LEU A 116 -8.18 3.57 -6.41
CA LEU A 116 -8.14 3.50 -4.95
C LEU A 116 -9.30 2.64 -4.42
N THR A 117 -8.97 1.62 -3.62
CA THR A 117 -9.93 0.89 -2.78
C THR A 117 -9.70 1.23 -1.31
N THR A 118 -10.66 1.86 -0.68
CA THR A 118 -10.52 2.37 0.69
C THR A 118 -10.62 1.30 1.78
N HIS A 119 -11.29 0.17 1.54
CA HIS A 119 -11.61 -0.89 2.51
C HIS A 119 -12.34 -0.42 3.77
N SER A 120 -11.98 0.75 4.27
CA SER A 120 -12.66 1.46 5.37
C SER A 120 -12.38 2.95 5.28
N LEU A 121 -13.37 3.76 5.69
CA LEU A 121 -13.23 5.21 5.79
C LEU A 121 -13.30 5.60 7.27
N GLU A 122 -12.32 6.36 7.74
CA GLU A 122 -12.21 6.75 9.16
C GLU A 122 -13.46 7.47 9.68
N PRO A 123 -14.11 8.40 8.93
CA PRO A 123 -15.37 8.99 9.38
C PRO A 123 -16.47 7.97 9.68
N LEU A 124 -16.54 6.87 8.93
CA LEU A 124 -17.51 5.80 9.15
C LEU A 124 -17.12 4.89 10.33
N ARG A 125 -15.83 4.72 10.59
CA ARG A 125 -15.32 3.98 11.76
C ARG A 125 -15.47 4.76 13.05
N ALA A 126 -15.27 6.08 12.97
CA ALA A 126 -15.38 7.00 14.09
C ALA A 126 -16.83 7.29 14.51
N TRP A 127 -17.83 6.91 13.72
CA TRP A 127 -19.26 7.18 13.96
C TRP A 127 -19.84 6.49 15.20
N ARG A 128 -19.06 5.82 16.02
CA ARG A 128 -19.51 5.40 17.35
C ARG A 128 -19.42 6.61 18.29
N PRO A 129 -20.52 6.99 18.99
CA PRO A 129 -20.55 8.18 19.88
C PRO A 129 -19.40 8.22 20.91
N SER A 130 -18.91 7.04 21.33
CA SER A 130 -17.76 6.90 22.24
C SER A 130 -16.39 7.21 21.64
N ASN A 131 -16.27 7.41 20.33
CA ASN A 131 -15.00 7.64 19.64
C ASN A 131 -14.81 9.07 19.13
N TRP A 132 -15.86 9.92 19.16
CA TRP A 132 -15.77 11.33 18.73
C TRP A 132 -14.73 12.11 19.52
N ASP A 133 -14.60 11.86 20.81
CA ASP A 133 -13.62 12.52 21.67
C ASP A 133 -12.15 12.16 21.32
N ARG A 134 -11.92 11.09 20.57
CA ARG A 134 -10.59 10.67 20.12
C ARG A 134 -10.15 11.32 18.81
N VAL A 135 -11.10 11.68 17.96
CA VAL A 135 -10.82 12.24 16.62
C VAL A 135 -10.60 13.75 16.71
N MET A 136 -11.17 14.40 17.75
CA MET A 136 -11.11 15.86 17.93
C MET A 136 -9.99 16.30 18.87
N ARG A 137 -9.13 15.39 19.33
CA ARG A 137 -7.91 15.68 20.12
C ARG A 137 -6.68 15.35 19.27
#